data_71573e47b335d74f59e66f6b44bed48a
#
_entry.id   71573e47b335d74f59e66f6b44bed48a
#
_cell.length_a   1.000
_cell.length_b   1.000
_cell.length_c   1.000
_cell.angle_alpha   90.00
_cell.angle_beta   90.00
_cell.angle_gamma   90.00
#
_symmetry.space_group_name_H-M   'P 1'
#
loop_
_entity.id
_entity.type
_entity.pdbx_description
1 polymer ?
#
loop_
_entity_poly.entity_id
_entity_poly.type
_entity_poly.pdbx_seq_one_letter_code
_entity_poly.pdbx_strand_id
1 'polypeptide(L)'
;MNTSKNNAFTLIELLVVISIIAILAGIALPVFGEVQVRGAQTKALSNAKQVGLACKLFAQDYNGSFPEYTDPVNRTGVADDSNAVLETLIPDYIPDKGVFSIPKSVYCKNAGRGGKDATKLGAAENEWAYVRGLTDTSNARFPLLADGFAEGSTTYVDDDSKPGGVWKGKKAVVIRVDTSGTVETCYKSGGGDGGAGSKFTVKRDDDPKANAFEPAAQANPPWLSGQNVKVINPKL
;
A
#
# COMPACT_ATOMS: atom_id res chain seq x y z
N MET A 1 -47.68 -10.84 -52.21
CA MET A 1 -46.88 -9.66 -51.87
C MET A 1 -47.01 -9.44 -50.35
N ASN A 2 -45.93 -9.77 -49.59
CA ASN A 2 -45.90 -9.49 -48.15
C ASN A 2 -45.36 -8.11 -47.95
N THR A 3 -46.16 -7.15 -47.57
CA THR A 3 -45.74 -5.84 -47.14
C THR A 3 -45.21 -5.90 -45.72
N SER A 4 -43.89 -5.86 -45.56
CA SER A 4 -43.26 -5.72 -44.25
C SER A 4 -43.66 -4.34 -43.68
N LYS A 5 -44.37 -4.32 -42.54
CA LYS A 5 -44.63 -3.11 -41.78
C LYS A 5 -43.33 -2.65 -41.15
N ASN A 6 -42.71 -1.62 -41.69
CA ASN A 6 -41.63 -0.90 -41.06
C ASN A 6 -42.19 -0.10 -39.88
N ASN A 7 -41.94 -0.53 -38.67
CA ASN A 7 -42.20 0.28 -37.48
C ASN A 7 -41.23 1.46 -37.47
N ALA A 8 -41.68 2.65 -37.83
CA ALA A 8 -40.88 3.86 -37.72
C ALA A 8 -40.81 4.28 -36.23
N PHE A 9 -39.61 4.49 -35.74
CA PHE A 9 -39.35 4.96 -34.39
C PHE A 9 -39.78 6.43 -34.24
N THR A 10 -40.55 6.75 -33.22
CA THR A 10 -40.97 8.12 -32.98
C THR A 10 -39.87 8.93 -32.26
N LEU A 11 -39.80 10.24 -32.52
CA LEU A 11 -38.83 11.15 -31.91
C LEU A 11 -39.01 11.17 -30.37
N ILE A 12 -40.23 11.01 -29.88
CA ILE A 12 -40.53 11.01 -28.43
C ILE A 12 -40.03 9.73 -27.76
N GLU A 13 -40.11 8.58 -28.41
CA GLU A 13 -39.58 7.32 -27.88
C GLU A 13 -38.07 7.39 -27.73
N LEU A 14 -37.37 7.97 -28.71
CA LEU A 14 -35.93 8.18 -28.60
C LEU A 14 -35.59 9.13 -27.46
N LEU A 15 -36.32 10.27 -27.35
CA LEU A 15 -36.08 11.29 -26.34
C LEU A 15 -36.26 10.75 -24.91
N VAL A 16 -37.32 9.95 -24.69
CA VAL A 16 -37.56 9.32 -23.37
C VAL A 16 -36.43 8.38 -23.00
N VAL A 17 -35.97 7.55 -23.93
CA VAL A 17 -34.87 6.60 -23.67
C VAL A 17 -33.58 7.31 -23.30
N ILE A 18 -33.17 8.32 -24.06
CA ILE A 18 -31.93 9.08 -23.74
C ILE A 18 -32.06 9.84 -22.41
N SER A 19 -33.27 10.32 -22.07
CA SER A 19 -33.50 10.97 -20.78
C SER A 19 -33.31 10.03 -19.60
N ILE A 20 -33.83 8.80 -19.71
CA ILE A 20 -33.67 7.77 -18.68
C ILE A 20 -32.19 7.39 -18.55
N ILE A 21 -31.50 7.17 -19.68
CA ILE A 21 -30.06 6.86 -19.67
C ILE A 21 -29.27 7.99 -19.02
N ALA A 22 -29.57 9.24 -19.32
CA ALA A 22 -28.88 10.39 -18.73
C ALA A 22 -29.06 10.47 -17.20
N ILE A 23 -30.28 10.21 -16.70
CA ILE A 23 -30.56 10.16 -15.26
C ILE A 23 -29.78 9.01 -14.59
N LEU A 24 -29.84 7.82 -15.16
CA LEU A 24 -29.14 6.66 -14.61
C LEU A 24 -27.60 6.84 -14.62
N ALA A 25 -27.06 7.38 -15.70
CA ALA A 25 -25.64 7.69 -15.82
C ALA A 25 -25.21 8.76 -14.80
N GLY A 26 -26.02 9.79 -14.58
CA GLY A 26 -25.76 10.86 -13.61
C GLY A 26 -25.61 10.35 -12.17
N ILE A 27 -26.35 9.29 -11.80
CA ILE A 27 -26.24 8.67 -10.48
C ILE A 27 -25.10 7.65 -10.43
N ALA A 28 -24.85 6.93 -11.52
CA ALA A 28 -23.86 5.85 -11.55
C ALA A 28 -22.40 6.36 -11.55
N LEU A 29 -22.12 7.47 -12.27
CA LEU A 29 -20.75 7.97 -12.45
C LEU A 29 -20.01 8.26 -11.13
N PRO A 30 -20.55 8.97 -10.13
CA PRO A 30 -19.85 9.25 -8.88
C PRO A 30 -19.55 7.97 -8.08
N VAL A 31 -20.47 7.00 -8.09
CA VAL A 31 -20.31 5.71 -7.36
C VAL A 31 -19.20 4.86 -7.98
N PHE A 32 -19.05 4.91 -9.31
CA PHE A 32 -18.03 4.13 -10.02
C PHE A 32 -16.60 4.47 -9.57
N GLY A 33 -16.32 5.74 -9.28
CA GLY A 33 -15.02 6.19 -8.79
C GLY A 33 -14.64 5.57 -7.44
N GLU A 34 -15.59 5.51 -6.50
CA GLU A 34 -15.36 4.90 -5.19
C GLU A 34 -15.16 3.38 -5.28
N VAL A 35 -15.93 2.71 -6.14
CA VAL A 35 -15.79 1.25 -6.34
C VAL A 35 -14.41 0.91 -6.91
N GLN A 36 -13.91 1.69 -7.87
CA GLN A 36 -12.56 1.50 -8.41
C GLN A 36 -11.48 1.66 -7.34
N VAL A 37 -11.59 2.67 -6.48
CA VAL A 37 -10.63 2.88 -5.38
C VAL A 37 -10.66 1.70 -4.41
N ARG A 38 -11.84 1.24 -4.01
CA ARG A 38 -11.98 0.07 -3.12
C ARG A 38 -11.41 -1.21 -3.75
N GLY A 39 -11.64 -1.42 -5.05
CA GLY A 39 -11.05 -2.54 -5.80
C GLY A 39 -9.52 -2.47 -5.83
N ALA A 40 -8.95 -1.28 -6.04
CA ALA A 40 -7.51 -1.07 -5.99
C ALA A 40 -6.93 -1.33 -4.59
N GLN A 41 -7.62 -0.89 -3.52
CA GLN A 41 -7.23 -1.16 -2.14
C GLN A 41 -7.26 -2.66 -1.81
N THR A 42 -8.28 -3.39 -2.27
CA THR A 42 -8.36 -4.84 -2.08
C THR A 42 -7.21 -5.56 -2.77
N LYS A 43 -6.87 -5.15 -4.00
CA LYS A 43 -5.72 -5.69 -4.73
C LYS A 43 -4.41 -5.36 -4.01
N ALA A 44 -4.23 -4.14 -3.55
CA ALA A 44 -3.06 -3.72 -2.78
C ALA A 44 -2.91 -4.55 -1.50
N LEU A 45 -4.00 -4.75 -0.76
CA LEU A 45 -4.00 -5.60 0.44
C LEU A 45 -3.62 -7.06 0.13
N SER A 46 -4.11 -7.60 -0.99
CA SER A 46 -3.73 -8.95 -1.43
C SER A 46 -2.24 -9.04 -1.76
N ASN A 47 -1.71 -8.04 -2.47
CA ASN A 47 -0.29 -7.96 -2.79
C ASN A 47 0.56 -7.85 -1.52
N ALA A 48 0.21 -6.94 -0.62
CA ALA A 48 0.92 -6.76 0.65
C ALA A 48 0.92 -8.02 1.52
N LYS A 49 -0.18 -8.78 1.54
CA LYS A 49 -0.25 -10.07 2.24
C LYS A 49 0.72 -11.10 1.65
N GLN A 50 0.89 -11.13 0.34
CA GLN A 50 1.87 -12.01 -0.31
C GLN A 50 3.30 -11.65 0.12
N VAL A 51 3.62 -10.34 0.17
CA VAL A 51 4.93 -9.89 0.66
C VAL A 51 5.11 -10.23 2.14
N GLY A 52 4.11 -10.00 2.99
CA GLY A 52 4.15 -10.37 4.41
C GLY A 52 4.34 -11.87 4.65
N LEU A 53 3.67 -12.71 3.83
CA LEU A 53 3.85 -14.16 3.88
C LEU A 53 5.26 -14.56 3.43
N ALA A 54 5.79 -13.94 2.38
CA ALA A 54 7.17 -14.17 1.94
C ALA A 54 8.19 -13.81 3.02
N CYS A 55 7.97 -12.70 3.76
CA CYS A 55 8.81 -12.38 4.92
C CYS A 55 8.76 -13.48 6.00
N LYS A 56 7.60 -14.10 6.24
CA LYS A 56 7.47 -15.21 7.17
C LYS A 56 8.22 -16.46 6.70
N LEU A 57 8.12 -16.79 5.41
CA LEU A 57 8.87 -17.93 4.84
C LEU A 57 10.39 -17.67 4.90
N PHE A 58 10.81 -16.46 4.56
CA PHE A 58 12.21 -16.04 4.71
C PHE A 58 12.69 -16.21 6.17
N ALA A 59 11.89 -15.80 7.16
CA ALA A 59 12.26 -15.93 8.56
C ALA A 59 12.47 -17.40 9.00
N GLN A 60 11.76 -18.36 8.40
CA GLN A 60 11.97 -19.79 8.68
C GLN A 60 13.37 -20.25 8.27
N ASP A 61 13.89 -19.72 7.16
CA ASP A 61 15.21 -20.08 6.65
C ASP A 61 16.35 -19.30 7.35
N TYR A 62 16.03 -18.13 7.93
CA TYR A 62 16.99 -17.21 8.55
C TYR A 62 16.80 -17.05 10.06
N ASN A 63 16.59 -18.16 10.79
CA ASN A 63 16.53 -18.21 12.27
C ASN A 63 15.53 -17.23 12.90
N GLY A 64 14.36 -17.07 12.29
CA GLY A 64 13.30 -16.20 12.77
C GLY A 64 13.49 -14.72 12.44
N SER A 65 14.56 -14.33 11.74
CA SER A 65 14.79 -12.94 11.36
C SER A 65 14.05 -12.59 10.08
N PHE A 66 13.28 -11.52 10.08
CA PHE A 66 12.74 -10.95 8.87
C PHE A 66 13.83 -10.30 8.01
N PRO A 67 13.61 -10.05 6.72
CA PRO A 67 14.60 -9.39 5.86
C PRO A 67 15.13 -8.08 6.48
N GLU A 68 16.43 -7.95 6.58
CA GLU A 68 17.09 -6.76 7.15
C GLU A 68 18.34 -6.36 6.37
N TYR A 69 19.02 -7.34 5.79
CA TYR A 69 20.32 -7.20 5.13
C TYR A 69 20.19 -7.37 3.63
N THR A 70 21.02 -6.68 2.86
CA THR A 70 21.16 -6.90 1.41
C THR A 70 21.87 -8.22 1.09
N ASP A 71 22.70 -8.68 2.02
CA ASP A 71 23.27 -10.03 2.03
C ASP A 71 22.81 -10.75 3.31
N PRO A 72 21.71 -11.50 3.25
CA PRO A 72 21.14 -12.15 4.42
C PRO A 72 22.00 -13.34 4.93
N VAL A 73 22.81 -13.96 4.06
CA VAL A 73 23.67 -15.10 4.41
C VAL A 73 24.82 -14.64 5.33
N ASN A 74 25.50 -13.57 4.92
CA ASN A 74 26.61 -13.01 5.69
C ASN A 74 26.16 -11.95 6.71
N ARG A 75 24.86 -11.59 6.72
CA ARG A 75 24.27 -10.54 7.56
C ARG A 75 24.99 -9.20 7.42
N THR A 76 25.28 -8.81 6.18
CA THR A 76 25.96 -7.56 5.85
C THR A 76 25.10 -6.66 4.97
N GLY A 77 25.44 -5.38 4.94
CA GLY A 77 24.71 -4.40 4.14
C GLY A 77 23.33 -4.10 4.71
N VAL A 78 23.27 -3.48 5.90
CA VAL A 78 21.99 -3.01 6.46
C VAL A 78 21.37 -1.98 5.52
N ALA A 79 20.19 -2.30 5.01
CA ALA A 79 19.54 -1.47 3.99
C ALA A 79 18.88 -0.23 4.58
N ASP A 80 18.97 0.90 3.87
CA ASP A 80 18.34 2.17 4.25
C ASP A 80 17.03 2.46 3.48
N ASP A 81 16.73 1.67 2.44
CA ASP A 81 15.46 1.71 1.73
C ASP A 81 14.80 0.32 1.66
N SER A 82 13.49 0.30 1.48
CA SER A 82 12.75 -0.95 1.48
C SER A 82 12.94 -1.76 0.20
N ASN A 83 13.34 -1.14 -0.92
CA ASN A 83 13.61 -1.87 -2.16
C ASN A 83 14.76 -2.87 -1.95
N ALA A 84 15.86 -2.40 -1.35
CA ALA A 84 17.04 -3.23 -1.11
C ALA A 84 16.76 -4.40 -0.15
N VAL A 85 15.89 -4.22 0.85
CA VAL A 85 15.47 -5.28 1.75
C VAL A 85 14.55 -6.27 1.07
N LEU A 86 13.49 -5.77 0.41
CA LEU A 86 12.47 -6.62 -0.19
C LEU A 86 12.95 -7.33 -1.47
N GLU A 87 14.02 -6.82 -2.09
CA GLU A 87 14.70 -7.50 -3.19
C GLU A 87 15.22 -8.88 -2.78
N THR A 88 15.61 -9.08 -1.51
CA THR A 88 16.09 -10.37 -1.00
C THR A 88 15.03 -11.47 -1.01
N LEU A 89 13.76 -11.11 -1.18
CA LEU A 89 12.67 -12.05 -1.34
C LEU A 89 12.55 -12.60 -2.77
N ILE A 90 13.24 -12.01 -3.72
CA ILE A 90 13.15 -12.35 -5.17
C ILE A 90 14.38 -13.17 -5.57
N PRO A 91 14.23 -14.25 -6.33
CA PRO A 91 12.98 -14.87 -6.78
C PRO A 91 12.44 -15.96 -5.84
N ASP A 92 13.17 -16.33 -4.80
CA ASP A 92 12.97 -17.58 -4.03
C ASP A 92 11.63 -17.62 -3.29
N TYR A 93 11.18 -16.48 -2.76
CA TYR A 93 9.92 -16.36 -2.02
C TYR A 93 8.83 -15.64 -2.82
N ILE A 94 9.22 -14.77 -3.76
CA ILE A 94 8.32 -14.00 -4.61
C ILE A 94 8.84 -14.06 -6.06
N PRO A 95 8.21 -14.86 -6.92
CA PRO A 95 8.64 -14.98 -8.32
C PRO A 95 8.15 -13.82 -9.21
N ASP A 96 7.08 -13.10 -8.80
CA ASP A 96 6.48 -12.02 -9.58
C ASP A 96 6.61 -10.66 -8.87
N LYS A 97 7.38 -9.76 -9.47
CA LYS A 97 7.57 -8.38 -8.98
C LYS A 97 6.27 -7.55 -8.96
N GLY A 98 5.22 -7.99 -9.65
CA GLY A 98 3.94 -7.28 -9.70
C GLY A 98 3.30 -7.05 -8.33
N VAL A 99 3.63 -7.88 -7.32
CA VAL A 99 3.14 -7.73 -5.95
C VAL A 99 3.73 -6.52 -5.21
N PHE A 100 4.84 -5.98 -5.69
CA PHE A 100 5.45 -4.78 -5.11
C PHE A 100 4.82 -3.49 -5.62
N SER A 101 3.90 -3.55 -6.57
CA SER A 101 3.36 -2.36 -7.21
C SER A 101 1.88 -2.12 -6.90
N ILE A 102 1.54 -0.83 -6.76
CA ILE A 102 0.16 -0.33 -6.75
C ILE A 102 -0.01 0.63 -7.93
N PRO A 103 -1.04 0.44 -8.77
CA PRO A 103 -1.33 1.37 -9.86
C PRO A 103 -1.54 2.80 -9.32
N LYS A 104 -1.01 3.80 -10.04
CA LYS A 104 -1.08 5.23 -9.72
C LYS A 104 -0.21 5.71 -8.56
N SER A 105 0.50 4.83 -7.86
CA SER A 105 1.46 5.30 -6.86
C SER A 105 2.67 5.97 -7.51
N VAL A 106 3.16 7.01 -6.83
CA VAL A 106 4.40 7.71 -7.21
C VAL A 106 5.62 6.78 -7.07
N TYR A 107 5.58 5.89 -6.10
CA TYR A 107 6.59 4.87 -5.85
C TYR A 107 6.59 3.72 -6.89
N CYS A 108 5.59 3.68 -7.79
CA CYS A 108 5.43 2.62 -8.78
C CYS A 108 5.41 3.13 -10.23
N LYS A 109 5.96 4.32 -10.50
CA LYS A 109 5.98 4.92 -11.84
C LYS A 109 6.71 4.06 -12.88
N ASN A 110 7.68 3.26 -12.45
CA ASN A 110 8.46 2.36 -13.29
C ASN A 110 7.98 0.91 -13.22
N ALA A 111 7.01 0.59 -12.37
CA ALA A 111 6.49 -0.76 -12.21
C ALA A 111 5.95 -1.31 -13.54
N GLY A 112 6.40 -2.50 -13.92
CA GLY A 112 6.03 -3.14 -15.18
C GLY A 112 6.70 -2.57 -16.42
N ARG A 113 7.51 -1.53 -16.33
CA ARG A 113 8.33 -1.02 -17.46
C ARG A 113 9.66 -1.74 -17.59
N GLY A 114 9.89 -2.73 -16.70
CA GLY A 114 10.92 -3.72 -16.79
C GLY A 114 12.34 -3.14 -16.70
N GLY A 115 12.90 -3.09 -15.54
CA GLY A 115 14.33 -3.37 -15.46
C GLY A 115 14.53 -4.77 -16.06
N LYS A 116 15.53 -4.95 -16.93
CA LYS A 116 15.83 -6.24 -17.59
C LYS A 116 16.17 -7.37 -16.59
N ASP A 117 16.29 -7.01 -15.31
CA ASP A 117 16.61 -7.93 -14.22
C ASP A 117 15.36 -8.22 -13.39
N ALA A 118 14.81 -9.42 -13.57
CA ALA A 118 13.64 -9.88 -12.84
C ALA A 118 13.90 -10.07 -11.34
N THR A 119 15.17 -10.05 -10.91
CA THR A 119 15.60 -10.31 -9.54
C THR A 119 15.81 -9.04 -8.72
N LYS A 120 15.76 -7.84 -9.33
CA LYS A 120 16.02 -6.56 -8.66
C LYS A 120 14.80 -5.66 -8.58
N LEU A 121 14.67 -4.93 -7.49
CA LEU A 121 13.70 -3.85 -7.31
C LEU A 121 14.37 -2.50 -7.53
N GLY A 122 14.18 -1.94 -8.73
CA GLY A 122 14.67 -0.62 -9.08
C GLY A 122 13.93 0.53 -8.37
N ALA A 123 14.43 1.74 -8.58
CA ALA A 123 13.75 2.95 -8.12
C ALA A 123 12.36 3.07 -8.78
N ALA A 124 11.37 3.48 -8.00
CA ALA A 124 9.97 3.60 -8.40
C ALA A 124 9.34 2.29 -8.94
N GLU A 125 9.74 1.13 -8.41
CA GLU A 125 9.14 -0.18 -8.70
C GLU A 125 8.47 -0.83 -7.47
N ASN A 126 8.60 -0.23 -6.28
CA ASN A 126 8.09 -0.77 -5.02
C ASN A 126 7.24 0.27 -4.30
N GLU A 127 6.05 -0.12 -3.87
CA GLU A 127 5.14 0.71 -3.05
C GLU A 127 5.40 0.58 -1.56
N TRP A 128 5.93 -0.57 -1.11
CA TRP A 128 5.84 -0.95 0.29
C TRP A 128 6.95 -0.33 1.14
N ALA A 129 6.56 0.52 2.10
CA ALA A 129 7.37 0.84 3.25
C ALA A 129 7.46 -0.39 4.16
N TYR A 130 8.58 -0.54 4.85
CA TYR A 130 8.90 -1.74 5.61
C TYR A 130 9.50 -1.39 6.98
N VAL A 131 9.17 -2.18 7.99
CA VAL A 131 9.74 -2.05 9.34
C VAL A 131 10.79 -3.13 9.52
N ARG A 132 12.06 -2.76 9.38
CA ARG A 132 13.18 -3.68 9.60
C ARG A 132 13.52 -3.85 11.08
N GLY A 133 14.30 -4.87 11.42
CA GLY A 133 14.75 -5.18 12.79
C GLY A 133 13.71 -5.92 13.61
N LEU A 134 12.63 -6.38 12.98
CA LEU A 134 11.64 -7.27 13.59
C LEU A 134 11.99 -8.74 13.32
N THR A 135 11.45 -9.62 14.16
CA THR A 135 11.55 -11.07 14.04
C THR A 135 10.15 -11.68 14.01
N ASP A 136 10.06 -12.95 13.65
CA ASP A 136 8.79 -13.71 13.67
C ASP A 136 8.19 -13.88 15.08
N THR A 137 9.02 -13.71 16.12
CA THR A 137 8.63 -13.71 17.54
C THR A 137 8.31 -12.33 18.09
N SER A 138 8.50 -11.26 17.30
CA SER A 138 8.09 -9.90 17.66
C SER A 138 6.58 -9.83 17.92
N ASN A 139 6.14 -8.80 18.64
CA ASN A 139 4.71 -8.64 18.95
C ASN A 139 3.87 -8.69 17.65
N ALA A 140 2.88 -9.58 17.64
CA ALA A 140 2.00 -9.83 16.48
C ALA A 140 1.30 -8.57 15.94
N ARG A 141 1.05 -7.58 16.80
CA ARG A 141 0.39 -6.30 16.45
C ARG A 141 1.32 -5.30 15.78
N PHE A 142 2.64 -5.49 15.86
CA PHE A 142 3.55 -4.53 15.24
C PHE A 142 3.34 -4.49 13.73
N PRO A 143 3.27 -3.30 13.13
CA PRO A 143 3.24 -3.19 11.69
C PRO A 143 4.58 -3.66 11.10
N LEU A 144 4.52 -4.48 10.08
CA LEU A 144 5.67 -5.00 9.34
C LEU A 144 5.82 -4.29 8.01
N LEU A 145 4.70 -4.06 7.32
CA LEU A 145 4.66 -3.50 5.97
C LEU A 145 3.47 -2.54 5.85
N ALA A 146 3.64 -1.47 5.10
CA ALA A 146 2.55 -0.54 4.75
C ALA A 146 2.76 0.09 3.39
N ASP A 147 1.77 0.87 2.89
CA ASP A 147 1.98 1.76 1.77
C ASP A 147 3.14 2.73 2.06
N GLY A 148 3.87 3.14 1.03
CA GLY A 148 4.98 4.10 1.14
C GLY A 148 4.51 5.43 1.73
N PHE A 149 5.31 5.97 2.65
CA PHE A 149 5.03 7.23 3.33
C PHE A 149 5.53 8.44 2.53
N ALA A 150 5.17 9.63 2.97
CA ALA A 150 5.79 10.85 2.50
C ALA A 150 7.30 10.82 2.79
N GLU A 151 8.07 11.45 1.93
CA GLU A 151 9.54 11.44 2.00
C GLU A 151 10.04 11.93 3.36
N GLY A 152 10.97 11.19 3.96
CA GLY A 152 11.55 11.51 5.27
C GLY A 152 10.59 11.45 6.45
N SER A 153 9.44 10.80 6.32
CA SER A 153 8.44 10.71 7.39
C SER A 153 7.76 9.34 7.47
N THR A 154 6.94 9.14 8.50
CA THR A 154 6.03 8.01 8.68
C THR A 154 4.57 8.44 8.55
N THR A 155 4.31 9.46 7.72
CA THR A 155 2.98 10.04 7.52
C THR A 155 2.56 9.97 6.06
N TYR A 156 1.27 10.04 5.82
CA TYR A 156 0.65 10.14 4.49
C TYR A 156 0.22 11.58 4.19
N VAL A 157 -0.03 11.85 2.92
CA VAL A 157 -0.50 13.16 2.43
C VAL A 157 -1.78 13.01 1.61
N ASP A 158 -2.52 14.10 1.46
CA ASP A 158 -3.78 14.16 0.71
C ASP A 158 -3.62 14.37 -0.82
N ASP A 159 -2.38 14.47 -1.29
CA ASP A 159 -2.02 14.70 -2.68
C ASP A 159 -1.49 13.41 -3.32
N ASP A 160 -2.26 12.80 -4.22
CA ASP A 160 -1.90 11.55 -4.92
C ASP A 160 -0.79 11.72 -5.97
N SER A 161 -0.34 12.93 -6.23
CA SER A 161 0.85 13.21 -7.05
C SER A 161 2.17 13.15 -6.27
N LYS A 162 2.10 12.99 -4.94
CA LYS A 162 3.24 12.97 -4.04
C LYS A 162 3.47 11.60 -3.40
N PRO A 163 4.71 11.30 -2.97
CA PRO A 163 4.99 10.14 -2.12
C PRO A 163 4.09 10.14 -0.88
N GLY A 164 3.55 8.97 -0.53
CA GLY A 164 2.60 8.84 0.58
C GLY A 164 1.18 9.27 0.30
N GLY A 165 0.85 9.63 -0.94
CA GLY A 165 -0.47 10.15 -1.30
C GLY A 165 -1.39 9.17 -2.04
N VAL A 166 -1.00 7.91 -2.25
CA VAL A 166 -1.71 6.94 -3.10
C VAL A 166 -3.20 6.82 -2.78
N TRP A 167 -3.60 6.96 -1.51
CA TRP A 167 -4.99 6.95 -1.05
C TRP A 167 -5.48 8.31 -0.52
N LYS A 168 -4.80 9.41 -0.89
CA LYS A 168 -5.13 10.79 -0.50
C LYS A 168 -5.26 10.97 1.02
N GLY A 169 -4.37 10.34 1.79
CA GLY A 169 -4.35 10.40 3.24
C GLY A 169 -5.59 9.83 3.95
N LYS A 170 -6.50 9.17 3.24
CA LYS A 170 -7.75 8.65 3.82
C LYS A 170 -7.59 7.24 4.38
N LYS A 171 -6.80 6.42 3.72
CA LYS A 171 -6.60 5.01 4.02
C LYS A 171 -5.12 4.64 3.91
N ALA A 172 -4.76 3.53 4.54
CA ALA A 172 -3.48 2.87 4.36
C ALA A 172 -3.66 1.35 4.43
N VAL A 173 -2.92 0.62 3.61
CA VAL A 173 -2.79 -0.84 3.73
C VAL A 173 -1.71 -1.11 4.76
N VAL A 174 -1.99 -1.94 5.74
CA VAL A 174 -1.04 -2.32 6.80
C VAL A 174 -1.03 -3.83 6.95
N ILE A 175 0.14 -4.41 6.94
CA ILE A 175 0.39 -5.81 7.28
C ILE A 175 1.17 -5.85 8.59
N ARG A 176 0.74 -6.71 9.50
CA ARG A 176 1.36 -6.90 10.81
C ARG A 176 2.29 -8.12 10.83
N VAL A 177 3.04 -8.25 11.90
CA VAL A 177 3.97 -9.38 12.12
C VAL A 177 3.28 -10.74 12.04
N ASP A 178 2.02 -10.86 12.46
CA ASP A 178 1.22 -12.08 12.33
C ASP A 178 0.67 -12.34 10.92
N THR A 179 1.06 -11.53 9.93
CA THR A 179 0.54 -11.51 8.56
C THR A 179 -0.92 -11.06 8.42
N SER A 180 -1.56 -10.66 9.51
CA SER A 180 -2.86 -10.00 9.40
C SER A 180 -2.73 -8.70 8.61
N GLY A 181 -3.64 -8.48 7.69
CA GLY A 181 -3.61 -7.30 6.84
C GLY A 181 -4.96 -6.60 6.80
N THR A 182 -4.92 -5.30 6.94
CA THR A 182 -6.11 -4.44 6.99
C THR A 182 -5.92 -3.16 6.17
N VAL A 183 -7.04 -2.61 5.69
CA VAL A 183 -7.09 -1.26 5.12
C VAL A 183 -7.53 -0.31 6.23
N GLU A 184 -6.55 0.33 6.86
CA GLU A 184 -6.77 1.21 8.00
C GLU A 184 -7.27 2.58 7.58
N THR A 185 -8.02 3.24 8.46
CA THR A 185 -8.38 4.65 8.30
C THR A 185 -7.25 5.52 8.83
N CYS A 186 -6.79 6.47 8.01
CA CYS A 186 -5.81 7.45 8.44
C CYS A 186 -6.48 8.65 9.12
N TYR A 187 -5.78 9.24 10.05
CA TYR A 187 -6.23 10.38 10.85
C TYR A 187 -5.24 11.53 10.72
N LYS A 188 -5.70 12.76 10.75
CA LYS A 188 -4.83 13.93 10.73
C LYS A 188 -3.85 13.90 11.90
N SER A 189 -2.58 14.05 11.59
CA SER A 189 -1.51 14.19 12.58
C SER A 189 -1.32 15.68 12.89
N GLY A 190 -1.55 16.06 14.15
CA GLY A 190 -1.45 17.46 14.60
C GLY A 190 -2.72 18.28 14.30
N GLY A 191 -3.20 19.03 15.25
CA GLY A 191 -4.45 19.80 15.22
C GLY A 191 -4.42 21.06 14.35
N GLY A 192 -4.17 20.93 13.05
CA GLY A 192 -4.21 22.02 12.07
C GLY A 192 -5.35 21.84 11.08
N ASP A 193 -6.07 22.92 10.77
CA ASP A 193 -7.12 22.98 9.77
C ASP A 193 -6.55 22.69 8.37
N GLY A 194 -7.29 21.88 7.59
CA GLY A 194 -6.98 21.27 6.31
C GLY A 194 -6.42 22.15 5.20
N GLY A 195 -5.20 22.65 5.36
CA GLY A 195 -4.42 23.22 4.26
C GLY A 195 -3.76 22.12 3.42
N ALA A 196 -3.44 22.44 2.17
CA ALA A 196 -2.67 21.56 1.30
C ALA A 196 -1.37 21.12 1.97
N GLY A 197 -1.18 19.81 2.13
CA GLY A 197 -0.04 19.23 2.85
C GLY A 197 -0.37 18.71 4.26
N SER A 198 -1.64 18.53 4.60
CA SER A 198 -2.03 17.86 5.84
C SER A 198 -1.37 16.49 5.95
N LYS A 199 -0.78 16.22 7.12
CA LYS A 199 -0.17 14.92 7.43
C LYS A 199 -1.21 13.98 8.05
N PHE A 200 -1.18 12.73 7.63
CA PHE A 200 -2.09 11.70 8.12
C PHE A 200 -1.30 10.51 8.63
N THR A 201 -1.82 9.86 9.67
CA THR A 201 -1.18 8.71 10.31
C THR A 201 -2.17 7.57 10.51
N VAL A 202 -1.65 6.36 10.63
CA VAL A 202 -2.39 5.20 11.15
C VAL A 202 -2.27 5.22 12.67
N LYS A 203 -3.36 5.03 13.36
CA LYS A 203 -3.37 4.96 14.82
C LYS A 203 -2.77 3.65 15.31
N ARG A 204 -2.09 3.73 16.43
CA ARG A 204 -1.61 2.57 17.17
C ARG A 204 -2.76 1.87 17.89
N ASP A 205 -2.74 0.55 17.95
CA ASP A 205 -3.83 -0.23 18.54
C ASP A 205 -4.02 0.02 20.04
N ASP A 206 -2.94 0.32 20.74
CA ASP A 206 -2.91 0.53 22.20
C ASP A 206 -2.98 2.02 22.58
N ASP A 207 -2.66 2.93 21.67
CA ASP A 207 -2.76 4.37 21.87
C ASP A 207 -3.31 5.07 20.61
N PRO A 208 -4.59 5.43 20.60
CA PRO A 208 -5.21 6.05 19.42
C PRO A 208 -4.73 7.48 19.11
N LYS A 209 -3.85 8.05 19.94
CA LYS A 209 -3.20 9.34 19.70
C LYS A 209 -1.82 9.20 19.08
N ALA A 210 -1.22 8.01 19.15
CA ALA A 210 0.10 7.72 18.63
C ALA A 210 0.06 7.17 17.21
N ASN A 211 1.12 7.42 16.44
CA ASN A 211 1.32 6.83 15.13
C ASN A 211 1.81 5.39 15.26
N ALA A 212 1.21 4.46 14.53
CA ALA A 212 1.57 3.04 14.55
C ALA A 212 3.01 2.77 14.07
N PHE A 213 3.58 3.66 13.26
CA PHE A 213 4.92 3.53 12.69
C PHE A 213 5.99 4.35 13.42
N GLU A 214 5.66 4.97 14.55
CA GLU A 214 6.64 5.67 15.37
C GLU A 214 7.08 4.79 16.54
N PRO A 215 8.40 4.50 16.65
CA PRO A 215 8.94 3.78 17.80
C PRO A 215 8.67 4.53 19.12
N ALA A 216 8.20 3.82 20.11
CA ALA A 216 7.90 4.36 21.44
C ALA A 216 8.46 3.43 22.52
N ALA A 217 9.76 3.48 22.71
CA ALA A 217 10.48 2.62 23.67
C ALA A 217 10.03 2.85 25.13
N GLN A 218 9.53 4.05 25.45
CA GLN A 218 9.05 4.42 26.78
C GLN A 218 7.55 4.16 26.99
N ALA A 219 6.83 3.68 25.98
CA ALA A 219 5.46 3.23 26.13
C ALA A 219 5.40 1.98 27.01
N ASN A 220 4.25 1.72 27.63
CA ASN A 220 4.04 0.52 28.42
C ASN A 220 2.80 -0.24 27.92
N PRO A 221 2.98 -1.38 27.18
CA PRO A 221 4.25 -1.99 26.77
C PRO A 221 5.01 -1.18 25.72
N PRO A 222 6.34 -1.38 25.60
CA PRO A 222 7.14 -0.71 24.57
C PRO A 222 6.62 -1.04 23.16
N TRP A 223 6.56 -0.01 22.28
CA TRP A 223 6.06 -0.14 20.94
C TRP A 223 7.20 0.02 19.92
N LEU A 224 7.32 -0.90 18.95
CA LEU A 224 8.40 -0.93 17.95
C LEU A 224 9.78 -0.72 18.60
N SER A 225 9.99 -1.29 19.78
CA SER A 225 11.24 -1.15 20.53
C SER A 225 12.20 -2.28 20.17
N GLY A 226 13.42 -1.90 19.80
CA GLY A 226 14.51 -2.79 19.47
C GLY A 226 15.71 -1.98 19.00
N GLN A 227 16.93 -2.51 19.17
CA GLN A 227 18.15 -1.77 18.84
C GLN A 227 18.25 -1.38 17.35
N ASN A 228 17.60 -2.15 16.45
CA ASN A 228 17.67 -1.97 15.01
C ASN A 228 16.33 -1.66 14.35
N VAL A 229 15.26 -1.45 15.14
CA VAL A 229 13.94 -1.20 14.56
C VAL A 229 13.92 0.16 13.87
N LYS A 230 13.68 0.15 12.58
CA LYS A 230 13.61 1.36 11.75
C LYS A 230 12.56 1.19 10.66
N VAL A 231 11.73 2.19 10.48
CA VAL A 231 10.83 2.28 9.32
C VAL A 231 11.62 2.83 8.13
N ILE A 232 11.57 2.13 7.02
CA ILE A 232 12.26 2.49 5.79
C ILE A 232 11.27 2.58 4.63
N ASN A 233 11.43 3.60 3.82
CA ASN A 233 10.57 3.90 2.69
C ASN A 233 11.08 3.26 1.39
N PRO A 234 10.19 3.09 0.38
CA PRO A 234 10.58 2.75 -0.97
C PRO A 234 11.50 3.83 -1.58
N LYS A 235 12.32 3.40 -2.53
CA LYS A 235 13.19 4.29 -3.31
C LYS A 235 12.42 4.86 -4.50
N LEU A 236 12.51 6.20 -4.69
CA LEU A 236 11.96 6.92 -5.84
C LEU A 236 12.84 6.84 -7.07
#